data_cd7a64dfc97e0d95b7ba8faceaddb046
#
_entry.id   cd7a64dfc97e0d95b7ba8faceaddb046
#
_cell.length_a   1.000
_cell.length_b   1.000
_cell.length_c   1.000
_cell.angle_alpha   90.00
_cell.angle_beta   90.00
_cell.angle_gamma   90.00
#
_symmetry.space_group_name_H-M   'P 1'
#
loop_
_entity.id
_entity.type
_entity.pdbx_description
1 polymer ?
#
loop_
_entity_poly.entity_id
_entity_poly.type
_entity_poly.pdbx_seq_one_letter_code
_entity_poly.pdbx_strand_id
1 'polypeptide(L)'
;ADEINSSACHGFVFDICGVEICRLTGRMTVDKYVSVHDAGTLLNPALADGQVRGGFSNALGAAAYEHFSYGADGSFRSGTFADYSVPTATEVPNIEIIHLCNPSPVTPLGAKGIGEGNCMSTPVCLANAVADALDVEDVVLPLTPPRVLDLLDTEEPARPAVRQMRQTTPRL
;
A
#
# COMPACT_ATOMS: atom_id res chain seq x y z
N ALA A 1 19.51 34.12 14.19
CA ALA A 1 19.56 33.13 13.10
C ALA A 1 18.51 32.09 13.43
N ASP A 2 17.49 31.99 12.60
CA ASP A 2 16.49 30.94 12.70
C ASP A 2 17.18 29.63 12.31
N GLU A 3 17.52 28.82 13.31
CA GLU A 3 17.97 27.45 13.06
C GLU A 3 16.76 26.68 12.52
N ILE A 4 16.80 26.34 11.24
CA ILE A 4 15.84 25.41 10.64
C ILE A 4 16.11 24.05 11.28
N ASN A 5 15.27 23.69 12.23
CA ASN A 5 15.31 22.37 12.87
C ASN A 5 14.80 21.32 11.88
N SER A 6 15.68 20.89 10.97
CA SER A 6 15.39 19.74 10.12
C SER A 6 15.56 18.47 10.93
N SER A 7 14.55 17.59 10.93
CA SER A 7 14.66 16.30 11.60
C SER A 7 15.81 15.49 11.00
N ALA A 8 16.79 15.15 11.84
CA ALA A 8 17.89 14.27 11.48
C ALA A 8 17.57 12.79 11.73
N CYS A 9 16.31 12.49 12.08
CA CYS A 9 15.88 11.16 12.48
C CYS A 9 14.71 10.72 11.58
N HIS A 10 14.94 9.69 10.76
CA HIS A 10 13.96 9.15 9.82
C HIS A 10 13.66 7.70 10.16
N GLY A 11 12.35 7.35 10.20
CA GLY A 11 11.87 5.98 10.13
C GLY A 11 11.95 5.48 8.69
N PHE A 12 12.00 4.16 8.52
CA PHE A 12 11.98 3.52 7.21
C PHE A 12 10.87 2.49 7.16
N VAL A 13 10.23 2.38 6.00
CA VAL A 13 9.21 1.38 5.72
C VAL A 13 9.53 0.71 4.39
N PHE A 14 9.37 -0.61 4.36
CA PHE A 14 9.44 -1.41 3.16
C PHE A 14 8.30 -2.41 3.15
N ASP A 15 7.49 -2.37 2.11
CA ASP A 15 6.31 -3.20 1.98
C ASP A 15 6.43 -4.19 0.81
N ILE A 16 5.90 -5.39 1.02
CA ILE A 16 5.76 -6.43 0.00
C ILE A 16 4.33 -6.93 0.02
N CYS A 17 3.69 -7.05 -1.12
CA CYS A 17 2.36 -7.63 -1.19
C CYS A 17 2.18 -8.57 -2.38
N GLY A 18 1.27 -9.53 -2.22
CA GLY A 18 0.66 -10.32 -3.28
C GLY A 18 -0.80 -9.93 -3.42
N VAL A 19 -1.27 -9.79 -4.65
CA VAL A 19 -2.67 -9.47 -4.96
C VAL A 19 -3.28 -10.51 -5.89
N GLU A 20 -4.57 -10.74 -5.73
CA GLU A 20 -5.40 -11.51 -6.65
C GLU A 20 -6.41 -10.57 -7.31
N ILE A 21 -6.54 -10.64 -8.64
CA ILE A 21 -7.45 -9.78 -9.41
C ILE A 21 -8.49 -10.65 -10.12
N CYS A 22 -9.76 -10.41 -9.81
CA CYS A 22 -10.86 -11.02 -10.54
C CYS A 22 -11.07 -10.32 -11.89
N ARG A 23 -10.70 -10.95 -12.98
CA ARG A 23 -10.81 -10.38 -14.34
C ARG A 23 -12.25 -10.08 -14.79
N LEU A 24 -13.26 -10.72 -14.17
CA LEU A 24 -14.66 -10.46 -14.50
C LEU A 24 -15.23 -9.22 -13.80
N THR A 25 -14.72 -8.90 -12.60
CA THR A 25 -15.29 -7.84 -11.76
C THR A 25 -14.36 -6.69 -11.51
N GLY A 26 -13.07 -6.82 -11.85
CA GLY A 26 -12.03 -5.87 -11.50
C GLY A 26 -11.70 -5.84 -9.99
N ARG A 27 -12.30 -6.73 -9.19
CA ARG A 27 -12.02 -6.77 -7.75
C ARG A 27 -10.60 -7.22 -7.49
N MET A 28 -9.84 -6.39 -6.77
CA MET A 28 -8.54 -6.71 -6.20
C MET A 28 -8.73 -7.24 -4.77
N THR A 29 -8.01 -8.29 -4.43
CA THR A 29 -7.92 -8.84 -3.07
C THR A 29 -6.45 -8.93 -2.70
N VAL A 30 -6.08 -8.44 -1.52
CA VAL A 30 -4.71 -8.58 -0.99
C VAL A 30 -4.60 -9.97 -0.35
N ASP A 31 -3.85 -10.87 -0.99
CA ASP A 31 -3.62 -12.24 -0.52
C ASP A 31 -2.64 -12.25 0.66
N LYS A 32 -1.52 -11.55 0.52
CA LYS A 32 -0.51 -11.42 1.57
C LYS A 32 0.10 -10.02 1.57
N TYR A 33 0.33 -9.50 2.77
CA TYR A 33 1.02 -8.23 2.98
C TYR A 33 2.03 -8.32 4.11
N VAL A 34 3.26 -7.91 3.84
CA VAL A 34 4.34 -7.84 4.82
C VAL A 34 4.84 -6.41 4.87
N SER A 35 4.83 -5.81 6.05
CA SER A 35 5.32 -4.46 6.29
C SER A 35 6.53 -4.50 7.22
N VAL A 36 7.65 -4.04 6.73
CA VAL A 36 8.92 -3.99 7.48
C VAL A 36 9.19 -2.55 7.90
N HIS A 37 9.26 -2.32 9.20
CA HIS A 37 9.46 -1.00 9.78
C HIS A 37 10.77 -0.88 10.53
N ASP A 38 11.41 0.26 10.41
CA ASP A 38 12.45 0.72 11.31
C ASP A 38 12.03 2.02 11.99
N ALA A 39 11.39 1.90 13.15
CA ALA A 39 11.00 3.00 14.02
C ALA A 39 11.99 3.19 15.20
N GLY A 40 13.21 2.69 15.06
CA GLY A 40 14.18 2.72 16.13
C GLY A 40 13.75 1.88 17.32
N THR A 41 13.94 2.38 18.53
CA THR A 41 13.47 1.73 19.74
C THR A 41 11.95 1.82 19.84
N LEU A 42 11.27 0.68 19.91
CA LEU A 42 9.82 0.64 20.13
C LEU A 42 9.51 0.88 21.61
N LEU A 43 8.95 2.05 21.92
CA LEU A 43 8.60 2.41 23.30
C LEU A 43 7.42 1.60 23.82
N ASN A 44 6.49 1.26 22.96
CA ASN A 44 5.35 0.38 23.23
C ASN A 44 5.04 -0.44 21.98
N PRO A 45 5.47 -1.71 21.91
CA PRO A 45 5.26 -2.56 20.72
C PRO A 45 3.79 -2.72 20.33
N ALA A 46 2.88 -2.89 21.29
CA ALA A 46 1.45 -3.08 21.00
C ALA A 46 0.82 -1.84 20.35
N LEU A 47 1.19 -0.64 20.81
CA LEU A 47 0.74 0.62 20.19
C LEU A 47 1.40 0.84 18.83
N ALA A 48 2.66 0.45 18.67
CA ALA A 48 3.37 0.52 17.40
C ALA A 48 2.69 -0.36 16.33
N ASP A 49 2.38 -1.61 16.67
CA ASP A 49 1.63 -2.52 15.79
C ASP A 49 0.25 -1.98 15.45
N GLY A 50 -0.45 -1.41 16.42
CA GLY A 50 -1.74 -0.76 16.21
C GLY A 50 -1.64 0.40 15.21
N GLN A 51 -0.58 1.21 15.31
CA GLN A 51 -0.33 2.33 14.41
C GLN A 51 -0.04 1.86 12.98
N VAL A 52 0.78 0.82 12.82
CA VAL A 52 1.08 0.23 11.51
C VAL A 52 -0.17 -0.34 10.85
N ARG A 53 -0.99 -1.11 11.60
CA ARG A 53 -2.25 -1.67 11.09
C ARG A 53 -3.26 -0.58 10.72
N GLY A 54 -3.38 0.46 11.54
CA GLY A 54 -4.24 1.60 11.26
C GLY A 54 -3.80 2.38 10.04
N GLY A 55 -2.50 2.66 9.91
CA GLY A 55 -1.90 3.31 8.74
C GLY A 55 -2.11 2.51 7.46
N PHE A 56 -1.92 1.18 7.52
CA PHE A 56 -2.22 0.29 6.41
C PHE A 56 -3.70 0.34 6.00
N SER A 57 -4.62 0.27 6.96
CA SER A 57 -6.07 0.30 6.68
C SER A 57 -6.51 1.60 6.01
N ASN A 58 -5.99 2.73 6.49
CA ASN A 58 -6.21 4.04 5.88
C ASN A 58 -5.65 4.09 4.46
N ALA A 59 -4.43 3.64 4.27
CA ALA A 59 -3.76 3.64 2.98
C ALA A 59 -4.43 2.68 1.96
N LEU A 60 -4.93 1.53 2.41
CA LEU A 60 -5.74 0.63 1.59
C LEU A 60 -7.02 1.31 1.13
N GLY A 61 -7.67 2.06 2.03
CA GLY A 61 -8.84 2.90 1.70
C GLY A 61 -8.53 3.86 0.56
N ALA A 62 -7.51 4.67 0.73
CA ALA A 62 -7.08 5.65 -0.27
C ALA A 62 -6.63 4.99 -1.60
N ALA A 63 -6.01 3.81 -1.52
CA ALA A 63 -5.48 3.12 -2.70
C ALA A 63 -6.55 2.40 -3.53
N ALA A 64 -7.61 1.86 -2.92
CA ALA A 64 -8.51 0.93 -3.60
C ALA A 64 -10.01 1.25 -3.49
N TYR A 65 -10.43 2.13 -2.57
CA TYR A 65 -11.85 2.34 -2.26
C TYR A 65 -12.29 3.79 -2.34
N GLU A 66 -11.54 4.70 -1.73
CA GLU A 66 -11.96 6.08 -1.50
C GLU A 66 -11.79 6.93 -2.76
N HIS A 67 -12.89 7.56 -3.19
CA HIS A 67 -12.88 8.41 -4.37
C HIS A 67 -13.86 9.58 -4.23
N PHE A 68 -13.36 10.80 -4.38
CA PHE A 68 -14.21 11.97 -4.55
C PHE A 68 -14.68 12.09 -5.98
N SER A 69 -15.99 12.07 -6.19
CA SER A 69 -16.60 12.28 -7.50
C SER A 69 -17.36 13.59 -7.56
N TYR A 70 -17.30 14.23 -8.73
CA TYR A 70 -17.96 15.49 -9.01
C TYR A 70 -18.82 15.36 -10.26
N GLY A 71 -19.98 16.01 -10.27
CA GLY A 71 -20.79 16.15 -11.47
C GLY A 71 -20.14 17.08 -12.51
N ALA A 72 -20.61 17.04 -13.74
CA ALA A 72 -20.16 17.93 -14.80
C ALA A 72 -20.41 19.44 -14.48
N ASP A 73 -21.34 19.71 -13.59
CA ASP A 73 -21.68 21.04 -13.06
C ASP A 73 -20.83 21.43 -11.82
N GLY A 74 -19.87 20.58 -11.42
CA GLY A 74 -19.04 20.77 -10.24
C GLY A 74 -19.70 20.38 -8.91
N SER A 75 -20.92 19.83 -8.92
CA SER A 75 -21.57 19.34 -7.70
C SER A 75 -20.82 18.12 -7.11
N PHE A 76 -20.60 18.14 -5.78
CA PHE A 76 -19.97 17.03 -5.05
C PHE A 76 -20.95 15.88 -4.91
N ARG A 77 -20.54 14.65 -5.32
CA ARG A 77 -21.41 13.46 -5.36
C ARG A 77 -21.04 12.40 -4.33
N SER A 78 -19.89 12.47 -3.71
CA SER A 78 -19.44 11.47 -2.71
C SER A 78 -19.74 11.93 -1.27
N GLY A 79 -20.96 12.48 -1.04
CA GLY A 79 -21.34 13.08 0.24
C GLY A 79 -21.86 12.10 1.30
N THR A 80 -22.04 10.82 0.96
CA THR A 80 -22.53 9.79 1.88
C THR A 80 -21.61 8.57 1.85
N PHE A 81 -21.66 7.72 2.90
CA PHE A 81 -20.92 6.45 2.88
C PHE A 81 -21.44 5.42 1.86
N ALA A 82 -22.57 5.68 1.19
CA ALA A 82 -23.02 4.89 0.06
C ALA A 82 -22.23 5.23 -1.21
N ASP A 83 -21.77 6.47 -1.34
CA ASP A 83 -21.05 6.99 -2.50
C ASP A 83 -19.54 7.07 -2.27
N TYR A 84 -19.13 7.29 -1.01
CA TYR A 84 -17.73 7.31 -0.56
C TYR A 84 -17.42 6.03 0.20
N SER A 85 -16.87 5.07 -0.50
CA SER A 85 -16.56 3.75 0.08
C SER A 85 -15.32 3.81 0.97
N VAL A 86 -15.44 3.29 2.20
CA VAL A 86 -14.33 3.09 3.13
C VAL A 86 -14.18 1.59 3.36
N PRO A 87 -12.96 1.04 3.45
CA PRO A 87 -12.81 -0.38 3.72
C PRO A 87 -13.36 -0.73 5.11
N THR A 88 -14.10 -1.82 5.20
CA THR A 88 -14.57 -2.36 6.47
C THR A 88 -13.56 -3.40 7.02
N ALA A 89 -13.82 -3.93 8.20
CA ALA A 89 -12.93 -4.93 8.81
C ALA A 89 -12.80 -6.22 7.97
N THR A 90 -13.73 -6.46 7.04
CA THR A 90 -13.70 -7.64 6.17
C THR A 90 -12.81 -7.46 4.94
N GLU A 91 -12.57 -6.23 4.51
CA GLU A 91 -11.70 -5.90 3.40
C GLU A 91 -10.23 -5.72 3.83
N VAL A 92 -10.00 -5.39 5.11
CA VAL A 92 -8.64 -5.20 5.65
C VAL A 92 -8.03 -6.55 6.00
N PRO A 93 -7.03 -7.03 5.24
CA PRO A 93 -6.39 -8.30 5.54
C PRO A 93 -5.54 -8.23 6.81
N ASN A 94 -5.23 -9.40 7.37
CA ASN A 94 -4.22 -9.46 8.41
C ASN A 94 -2.83 -9.31 7.79
N ILE A 95 -2.08 -8.29 8.23
CA ILE A 95 -0.74 -8.01 7.74
C ILE A 95 0.33 -8.56 8.70
N GLU A 96 1.43 -9.03 8.14
CA GLU A 96 2.64 -9.40 8.87
C GLU A 96 3.48 -8.14 9.09
N ILE A 97 3.86 -7.86 10.35
CA ILE A 97 4.67 -6.68 10.71
C ILE A 97 6.01 -7.16 11.22
N ILE A 98 7.09 -6.59 10.69
CA ILE A 98 8.46 -6.87 11.09
C ILE A 98 9.11 -5.56 11.53
N HIS A 99 9.66 -5.52 12.74
CA HIS A 99 10.38 -4.38 13.26
C HIS A 99 11.89 -4.62 13.28
N LEU A 100 12.67 -3.76 12.61
CA LEU A 100 14.13 -3.85 12.57
C LEU A 100 14.80 -3.26 13.79
N CYS A 101 14.18 -2.29 14.45
CA CYS A 101 14.61 -1.70 15.71
C CYS A 101 16.06 -1.16 15.72
N ASN A 102 16.44 -0.35 14.71
CA ASN A 102 17.74 0.33 14.72
C ASN A 102 17.64 1.68 15.46
N PRO A 103 18.17 1.81 16.70
CA PRO A 103 18.01 3.03 17.48
C PRO A 103 18.64 4.25 16.81
N SER A 104 17.97 5.39 16.91
CA SER A 104 18.52 6.67 16.47
C SER A 104 19.58 7.16 17.46
N PRO A 105 20.75 7.59 17.01
CA PRO A 105 21.77 8.17 17.88
C PRO A 105 21.44 9.61 18.32
N VAL A 106 20.45 10.26 17.69
CA VAL A 106 20.15 11.69 17.92
C VAL A 106 18.87 11.91 18.71
N THR A 107 18.13 10.84 19.05
CA THR A 107 16.95 10.92 19.92
C THR A 107 17.22 10.32 21.29
N PRO A 108 16.68 10.87 22.40
CA PRO A 108 17.03 10.43 23.76
C PRO A 108 16.76 8.94 24.02
N LEU A 109 15.73 8.36 23.42
CA LEU A 109 15.35 6.97 23.58
C LEU A 109 15.69 6.11 22.36
N GLY A 110 16.29 6.69 21.33
CA GLY A 110 16.55 5.99 20.08
C GLY A 110 15.31 5.74 19.24
N ALA A 111 14.16 6.28 19.61
CA ALA A 111 12.89 6.13 18.87
C ALA A 111 12.90 6.98 17.60
N LYS A 112 12.22 6.50 16.54
CA LYS A 112 11.98 7.19 15.27
C LYS A 112 10.48 7.29 15.02
N GLY A 113 10.09 8.06 14.00
CA GLY A 113 8.68 8.17 13.59
C GLY A 113 8.13 6.85 13.05
N ILE A 114 6.85 6.58 13.33
CA ILE A 114 6.13 5.39 12.83
C ILE A 114 4.71 5.74 12.35
N GLY A 115 4.20 6.93 12.69
CA GLY A 115 2.78 7.28 12.60
C GLY A 115 2.13 7.02 11.27
N GLU A 116 2.69 7.51 10.18
CA GLU A 116 2.07 7.49 8.85
C GLU A 116 2.93 6.74 7.81
N GLY A 117 3.81 5.84 8.25
CA GLY A 117 4.71 5.11 7.37
C GLY A 117 3.97 4.39 6.23
N ASN A 118 2.94 3.63 6.56
CA ASN A 118 2.15 2.89 5.57
C ASN A 118 1.30 3.79 4.66
N CYS A 119 0.96 5.00 5.07
CA CYS A 119 0.24 5.94 4.19
C CYS A 119 1.07 6.33 2.97
N MET A 120 2.40 6.28 3.08
CA MET A 120 3.31 6.53 1.96
C MET A 120 3.59 5.28 1.13
N SER A 121 3.84 4.14 1.78
CA SER A 121 4.35 2.92 1.12
C SER A 121 3.25 2.03 0.57
N THR A 122 2.14 1.86 1.28
CA THR A 122 1.06 0.92 0.90
C THR A 122 0.41 1.25 -0.45
N PRO A 123 0.04 2.51 -0.77
CA PRO A 123 -0.58 2.80 -2.07
C PRO A 123 0.33 2.44 -3.24
N VAL A 124 1.63 2.75 -3.11
CA VAL A 124 2.62 2.43 -4.15
C VAL A 124 2.85 0.93 -4.25
N CYS A 125 2.93 0.23 -3.10
CA CYS A 125 3.09 -1.23 -3.08
C CYS A 125 1.92 -1.94 -3.79
N LEU A 126 0.68 -1.52 -3.53
CA LEU A 126 -0.51 -2.06 -4.19
C LEU A 126 -0.55 -1.71 -5.68
N ALA A 127 -0.21 -0.49 -6.07
CA ALA A 127 -0.14 -0.08 -7.47
C ALA A 127 0.88 -0.93 -8.23
N ASN A 128 2.08 -1.13 -7.67
CA ASN A 128 3.12 -1.97 -8.27
C ASN A 128 2.69 -3.43 -8.39
N ALA A 129 1.99 -3.97 -7.39
CA ALA A 129 1.48 -5.35 -7.42
C ALA A 129 0.41 -5.54 -8.51
N VAL A 130 -0.48 -4.56 -8.70
CA VAL A 130 -1.47 -4.57 -9.78
C VAL A 130 -0.79 -4.42 -11.13
N ALA A 131 0.18 -3.52 -11.26
CA ALA A 131 0.96 -3.35 -12.48
C ALA A 131 1.67 -4.66 -12.90
N ASP A 132 2.30 -5.35 -11.93
CA ASP A 132 2.94 -6.65 -12.17
C ASP A 132 1.92 -7.75 -12.53
N ALA A 133 0.77 -7.78 -11.84
CA ALA A 133 -0.27 -8.79 -12.08
C ALA A 133 -0.96 -8.65 -13.44
N LEU A 134 -1.07 -7.42 -13.96
CA LEU A 134 -1.72 -7.10 -15.23
C LEU A 134 -0.73 -6.86 -16.39
N ASP A 135 0.58 -6.87 -16.12
CA ASP A 135 1.64 -6.55 -17.10
C ASP A 135 1.46 -5.15 -17.73
N VAL A 136 1.07 -4.16 -16.92
CA VAL A 136 0.90 -2.76 -17.33
C VAL A 136 1.97 -1.85 -16.71
N GLU A 137 2.33 -0.77 -17.41
CA GLU A 137 3.38 0.16 -16.94
C GLU A 137 2.83 1.23 -16.00
N ASP A 138 1.65 1.78 -16.30
CA ASP A 138 1.07 2.90 -15.59
C ASP A 138 -0.23 2.52 -14.87
N VAL A 139 -0.25 2.72 -13.56
CA VAL A 139 -1.42 2.48 -12.72
C VAL A 139 -1.77 3.76 -11.96
N VAL A 140 -3.01 4.20 -12.11
CA VAL A 140 -3.54 5.41 -11.45
C VAL A 140 -4.49 5.02 -10.32
N LEU A 141 -4.23 5.53 -9.13
CA LEU A 141 -5.08 5.34 -7.96
C LEU A 141 -6.37 6.19 -8.01
N PRO A 142 -7.44 5.78 -7.33
CA PRO A 142 -7.62 4.53 -6.60
C PRO A 142 -7.88 3.33 -7.53
N LEU A 143 -7.49 2.13 -7.09
CA LEU A 143 -7.66 0.85 -7.79
C LEU A 143 -9.10 0.31 -7.64
N THR A 144 -10.08 1.14 -7.95
CA THR A 144 -11.49 0.73 -7.91
C THR A 144 -11.78 -0.32 -8.99
N PRO A 145 -12.76 -1.22 -8.77
CA PRO A 145 -13.08 -2.27 -9.74
C PRO A 145 -13.26 -1.77 -11.17
N PRO A 146 -13.97 -0.66 -11.45
CA PRO A 146 -14.07 -0.14 -12.81
C PRO A 146 -12.69 0.23 -13.40
N ARG A 147 -11.82 0.88 -12.64
CA ARG A 147 -10.48 1.24 -13.13
C ARG A 147 -9.60 0.03 -13.40
N VAL A 148 -9.71 -1.01 -12.57
CA VAL A 148 -9.00 -2.27 -12.81
C VAL A 148 -9.52 -2.96 -14.07
N LEU A 149 -10.82 -2.91 -14.34
CA LEU A 149 -11.40 -3.40 -15.61
C LEU A 149 -10.90 -2.60 -16.81
N ASP A 150 -10.84 -1.27 -16.70
CA ASP A 150 -10.28 -0.41 -17.76
C ASP A 150 -8.82 -0.79 -18.08
N LEU A 151 -8.01 -1.12 -17.07
CA LEU A 151 -6.64 -1.60 -17.27
C LEU A 151 -6.60 -2.96 -18.00
N LEU A 152 -7.54 -3.87 -17.70
CA LEU A 152 -7.66 -5.16 -18.36
C LEU A 152 -8.07 -5.02 -19.84
N ASP A 153 -8.89 -4.02 -20.18
CA ASP A 153 -9.34 -3.77 -21.56
C ASP A 153 -8.27 -3.12 -22.42
N THR A 154 -7.23 -2.51 -21.82
CA THR A 154 -6.09 -1.92 -22.53
C THR A 154 -5.00 -2.94 -22.88
N GLU A 155 -5.11 -4.19 -22.43
CA GLU A 155 -4.18 -5.26 -22.79
C GLU A 155 -4.19 -5.50 -24.31
N GLU A 156 -3.17 -5.02 -25.04
CA GLU A 156 -2.77 -5.64 -26.30
C GLU A 156 -2.36 -7.10 -26.06
N PRO A 157 -2.58 -8.03 -27.01
CA PRO A 157 -2.35 -9.46 -26.80
C PRO A 157 -0.95 -9.73 -26.28
N ALA A 158 -0.89 -10.37 -25.13
CA ALA A 158 0.25 -10.69 -24.28
C ALA A 158 1.61 -10.75 -24.98
N ARG A 159 2.56 -9.95 -24.52
CA ARG A 159 3.98 -10.21 -24.76
C ARG A 159 4.31 -11.64 -24.34
N PRO A 160 5.03 -12.43 -25.12
CA PRO A 160 5.37 -13.81 -24.77
C PRO A 160 6.13 -13.82 -23.43
N ALA A 161 5.62 -14.62 -22.50
CA ALA A 161 6.06 -14.67 -21.13
C ALA A 161 7.58 -14.82 -20.95
N VAL A 162 8.21 -13.85 -20.33
CA VAL A 162 9.57 -13.93 -19.75
C VAL A 162 9.63 -14.93 -18.56
N ARG A 163 8.61 -15.73 -18.38
CA ARG A 163 8.41 -16.62 -17.23
C ARG A 163 9.20 -17.94 -17.26
N GLN A 164 10.04 -18.19 -18.27
CA GLN A 164 10.76 -19.48 -18.40
C GLN A 164 12.18 -19.50 -17.83
N MET A 165 12.69 -18.45 -17.18
CA MET A 165 14.08 -18.43 -16.67
C MET A 165 14.26 -18.73 -15.17
N ARG A 166 13.24 -19.20 -14.44
CA ARG A 166 13.39 -19.53 -13.01
C ARG A 166 13.26 -21.00 -12.63
N GLN A 167 13.38 -21.92 -13.55
CA GLN A 167 13.37 -23.37 -13.23
C GLN A 167 14.55 -24.12 -13.82
N THR A 168 15.78 -23.75 -13.46
CA THR A 168 16.90 -24.69 -13.54
C THR A 168 18.02 -24.24 -12.59
N THR A 169 17.87 -24.52 -11.31
CA THR A 169 19.04 -24.67 -10.44
C THR A 169 19.07 -26.12 -10.00
N PRO A 170 20.10 -26.90 -10.40
CA PRO A 170 20.27 -28.25 -9.90
C PRO A 170 20.62 -28.21 -8.42
N ARG A 171 19.97 -29.06 -7.64
CA ARG A 171 20.42 -29.37 -6.26
C ARG A 171 21.78 -30.04 -6.34
N LEU A 172 22.77 -29.46 -5.70
CA LEU A 172 23.97 -30.14 -5.21
C LEU A 172 23.76 -30.49 -3.77
#